data_bf14ac650f02d404e00d504ae4118913
#
_entry.id   bf14ac650f02d404e00d504ae4118913
#
_cell.length_a   1.000
_cell.length_b   1.000
_cell.length_c   1.000
_cell.angle_alpha   90.00
_cell.angle_beta   90.00
_cell.angle_gamma   90.00
#
_symmetry.space_group_name_H-M   'P 1'
#
loop_
_entity.id
_entity.type
_entity.pdbx_description
1 polymer ?
#
loop_
_entity_poly.entity_id
_entity_poly.type
_entity_poly.pdbx_seq_one_letter_code
_entity_poly.pdbx_strand_id
1 'polypeptide(L)'
;MNKKKRTIVWIVILIIILTGAGGAGSIYYYFFAKQFQLTKTTYIYIDRDDNLDSVYHKIIRNGHPKSMFGFQYLAEKEKYGDNIRTGRYALNPSDNMRYLFRRLSMGYQTPINLTVPSVRTVDRLVRAVSRQLMIDSLDIAKLISDSAYCAQMGYTQETLPSLFIPNTYEVYWNMSADAFMKRMQKEHAAFWNNDRLKKAQHIGLTPEEVSTLASIVEEETANGPEKPMVAGLYINRLNKGMLLQADPTVKFGLQEFGLKRILFKHLEVDSPYNTYKHAGLPPGPIRIPSIQGLESVLNYTQHHYIYMCAKEDFSGTHNFAVTAAQHQANARRYQRGYSVNVSKK
;
A
#
# COMPACT_ATOMS: atom_id res chain seq x y z
N MET A 1 -24.63 -41.03 66.96
CA MET A 1 -23.33 -40.39 66.63
C MET A 1 -23.05 -39.31 67.63
N ASN A 2 -21.94 -39.41 68.38
CA ASN A 2 -21.57 -38.53 69.49
C ASN A 2 -21.39 -37.09 68.93
N LYS A 3 -21.82 -36.05 69.71
CA LYS A 3 -21.75 -34.61 69.31
C LYS A 3 -20.37 -34.25 68.72
N LYS A 4 -19.28 -34.70 69.32
CA LYS A 4 -17.91 -34.50 68.79
C LYS A 4 -17.71 -35.10 67.38
N LYS A 5 -18.24 -36.26 67.06
CA LYS A 5 -18.12 -36.83 65.70
C LYS A 5 -18.93 -36.02 64.67
N ARG A 6 -20.09 -35.50 65.04
CA ARG A 6 -20.87 -34.58 64.16
C ARG A 6 -20.12 -33.28 63.86
N THR A 7 -19.51 -32.67 64.85
CA THR A 7 -18.71 -31.46 64.69
C THR A 7 -17.53 -31.68 63.76
N ILE A 8 -16.77 -32.78 63.90
CA ILE A 8 -15.66 -33.14 63.04
C ILE A 8 -16.11 -33.33 61.58
N VAL A 9 -17.22 -34.01 61.38
CA VAL A 9 -17.79 -34.19 60.01
C VAL A 9 -18.13 -32.86 59.35
N TRP A 10 -18.76 -31.96 60.12
CA TRP A 10 -19.08 -30.62 59.57
C TRP A 10 -17.85 -29.79 59.31
N ILE A 11 -16.78 -29.88 60.11
CA ILE A 11 -15.50 -29.20 59.87
C ILE A 11 -14.84 -29.76 58.58
N VAL A 12 -14.85 -31.08 58.38
CA VAL A 12 -14.28 -31.69 57.14
C VAL A 12 -15.08 -31.28 55.91
N ILE A 13 -16.41 -31.26 56.01
CA ILE A 13 -17.27 -30.78 54.89
C ILE A 13 -16.99 -29.31 54.59
N LEU A 14 -16.87 -28.48 55.60
CA LEU A 14 -16.55 -27.05 55.43
C LEU A 14 -15.19 -26.85 54.80
N ILE A 15 -14.16 -27.59 55.19
CA ILE A 15 -12.83 -27.56 54.55
C ILE A 15 -12.91 -27.98 53.10
N ILE A 16 -13.65 -29.03 52.75
CA ILE A 16 -13.84 -29.46 51.36
C ILE A 16 -14.55 -28.38 50.54
N ILE A 17 -15.57 -27.75 51.10
CA ILE A 17 -16.28 -26.66 50.41
C ILE A 17 -15.35 -25.45 50.23
N LEU A 18 -14.60 -25.07 51.21
CA LEU A 18 -13.66 -23.91 51.13
C LEU A 18 -12.51 -24.18 50.15
N THR A 19 -11.94 -25.39 50.15
CA THR A 19 -10.90 -25.77 49.20
C THR A 19 -11.45 -25.88 47.77
N GLY A 20 -12.65 -26.43 47.58
CA GLY A 20 -13.36 -26.45 46.31
C GLY A 20 -13.69 -25.05 45.76
N ALA A 21 -14.20 -24.16 46.61
CA ALA A 21 -14.49 -22.78 46.28
C ALA A 21 -13.20 -22.00 45.96
N GLY A 22 -12.12 -22.20 46.75
CA GLY A 22 -10.81 -21.63 46.48
C GLY A 22 -10.21 -22.10 45.15
N GLY A 23 -10.33 -23.38 44.87
CA GLY A 23 -9.90 -23.96 43.57
C GLY A 23 -10.67 -23.37 42.37
N ALA A 24 -12.01 -23.36 42.50
CA ALA A 24 -12.86 -22.74 41.44
C ALA A 24 -12.57 -21.25 41.24
N GLY A 25 -12.37 -20.50 42.32
CA GLY A 25 -11.98 -19.10 42.30
C GLY A 25 -10.63 -18.86 41.61
N SER A 26 -9.65 -19.73 41.89
CA SER A 26 -8.33 -19.68 41.24
C SER A 26 -8.42 -19.98 39.74
N ILE A 27 -9.18 -21.02 39.36
CA ILE A 27 -9.41 -21.31 37.93
C ILE A 27 -10.08 -20.14 37.23
N TYR A 28 -11.14 -19.58 37.84
CA TYR A 28 -11.79 -18.41 37.28
C TYR A 28 -10.81 -17.25 37.14
N TYR A 29 -10.02 -16.92 38.15
CA TYR A 29 -9.07 -15.82 38.16
C TYR A 29 -8.01 -15.97 37.06
N TYR A 30 -7.37 -17.11 36.93
CA TYR A 30 -6.26 -17.29 35.98
C TYR A 30 -6.70 -17.48 34.54
N PHE A 31 -7.89 -18.02 34.28
CA PHE A 31 -8.32 -18.37 32.91
C PHE A 31 -9.44 -17.48 32.37
N PHE A 32 -10.36 -16.99 33.20
CA PHE A 32 -11.60 -16.35 32.77
C PHE A 32 -11.73 -14.89 33.20
N ALA A 33 -11.04 -14.45 34.24
CA ALA A 33 -11.04 -13.05 34.64
C ALA A 33 -10.21 -12.21 33.64
N LYS A 34 -10.57 -10.93 33.53
CA LYS A 34 -9.79 -9.93 32.77
C LYS A 34 -8.38 -9.83 33.31
N GLN A 35 -7.39 -10.05 32.46
CA GLN A 35 -5.98 -10.08 32.86
C GLN A 35 -5.19 -8.84 32.47
N PHE A 36 -5.60 -8.12 31.41
CA PHE A 36 -4.79 -7.04 30.83
C PHE A 36 -5.06 -5.69 31.47
N GLN A 37 -3.99 -4.94 31.77
CA GLN A 37 -4.03 -3.59 32.34
C GLN A 37 -3.92 -2.56 31.20
N LEU A 38 -4.80 -2.68 30.21
CA LEU A 38 -4.82 -1.84 29.03
C LEU A 38 -6.02 -0.89 29.05
N THR A 39 -5.83 0.35 28.58
CA THR A 39 -6.90 1.32 28.33
C THR A 39 -7.47 1.24 26.92
N LYS A 40 -6.68 0.71 25.97
CA LYS A 40 -7.05 0.51 24.57
C LYS A 40 -6.45 -0.78 24.03
N THR A 41 -6.99 -1.28 22.92
CA THR A 41 -6.43 -2.43 22.22
C THR A 41 -5.00 -2.15 21.79
N THR A 42 -4.09 -3.06 22.10
CA THR A 42 -2.72 -3.10 21.61
C THR A 42 -2.51 -4.32 20.71
N TYR A 43 -1.34 -4.44 20.09
CA TYR A 43 -1.08 -5.54 19.16
C TYR A 43 0.29 -6.14 19.43
N ILE A 44 0.36 -7.47 19.26
CA ILE A 44 1.63 -8.19 19.18
C ILE A 44 1.82 -8.72 17.77
N TYR A 45 3.06 -8.76 17.33
CA TYR A 45 3.48 -9.29 16.05
C TYR A 45 4.35 -10.52 16.32
N ILE A 46 3.90 -11.67 15.86
CA ILE A 46 4.62 -12.94 15.96
C ILE A 46 5.17 -13.24 14.57
N ASP A 47 6.50 -13.25 14.46
CA ASP A 47 7.22 -13.51 13.22
C ASP A 47 7.75 -14.95 13.13
N ARG A 48 8.55 -15.25 12.11
CA ARG A 48 9.05 -16.60 11.85
C ARG A 48 10.11 -17.05 12.83
N ASP A 49 10.81 -16.10 13.47
CA ASP A 49 11.93 -16.36 14.37
C ASP A 49 11.47 -16.42 15.84
N ASP A 50 10.18 -16.21 16.10
CA ASP A 50 9.62 -16.27 17.45
C ASP A 50 9.51 -17.69 17.97
N ASN A 51 10.02 -17.88 19.17
CA ASN A 51 9.80 -19.05 20.01
C ASN A 51 8.80 -18.76 21.15
N LEU A 52 8.51 -19.75 21.98
CA LEU A 52 7.55 -19.59 23.07
C LEU A 52 7.92 -18.49 24.06
N ASP A 53 9.20 -18.35 24.38
CA ASP A 53 9.68 -17.32 25.32
C ASP A 53 9.52 -15.92 24.74
N SER A 54 9.84 -15.75 23.45
CA SER A 54 9.63 -14.46 22.76
C SER A 54 8.15 -14.06 22.71
N VAL A 55 7.24 -15.04 22.52
CA VAL A 55 5.79 -14.81 22.59
C VAL A 55 5.38 -14.35 23.99
N TYR A 56 5.88 -14.99 25.04
CA TYR A 56 5.62 -14.55 26.43
C TYR A 56 6.09 -13.12 26.66
N HIS A 57 7.32 -12.79 26.24
CA HIS A 57 7.86 -11.45 26.34
C HIS A 57 7.03 -10.41 25.60
N LYS A 58 6.56 -10.74 24.38
CA LYS A 58 5.69 -9.85 23.60
C LYS A 58 4.33 -9.62 24.28
N ILE A 59 3.73 -10.66 24.88
CA ILE A 59 2.47 -10.53 25.64
C ILE A 59 2.68 -9.64 26.88
N ILE A 60 3.73 -9.89 27.66
CA ILE A 60 4.03 -9.14 28.89
C ILE A 60 4.29 -7.66 28.55
N ARG A 61 5.15 -7.41 27.58
CA ARG A 61 5.57 -6.05 27.19
C ARG A 61 4.41 -5.19 26.66
N ASN A 62 3.51 -5.78 25.87
CA ASN A 62 2.46 -5.04 25.18
C ASN A 62 1.11 -5.11 25.88
N GLY A 63 0.90 -6.12 26.71
CA GLY A 63 -0.38 -6.40 27.36
C GLY A 63 -0.41 -6.05 28.85
N HIS A 64 0.76 -5.99 29.51
CA HIS A 64 0.88 -5.79 30.96
C HIS A 64 -0.09 -6.66 31.77
N PRO A 65 -0.07 -8.01 31.60
CA PRO A 65 -1.02 -8.88 32.27
C PRO A 65 -0.76 -8.95 33.78
N LYS A 66 -1.83 -9.10 34.56
CA LYS A 66 -1.75 -9.36 36.01
C LYS A 66 -1.07 -10.69 36.31
N SER A 67 -1.30 -11.69 35.49
CA SER A 67 -0.70 -13.02 35.59
C SER A 67 -0.61 -13.70 34.21
N MET A 68 0.50 -14.37 33.95
CA MET A 68 0.71 -15.22 32.76
C MET A 68 0.37 -16.70 32.99
N PHE A 69 0.09 -17.08 34.25
CA PHE A 69 -0.06 -18.48 34.63
C PHE A 69 -1.07 -19.24 33.76
N GLY A 70 -2.26 -18.67 33.52
CA GLY A 70 -3.29 -19.32 32.71
C GLY A 70 -2.85 -19.53 31.26
N PHE A 71 -2.10 -18.59 30.67
CA PHE A 71 -1.56 -18.74 29.32
C PHE A 71 -0.45 -19.79 29.28
N GLN A 72 0.50 -19.73 30.21
CA GLN A 72 1.62 -20.68 30.28
C GLN A 72 1.13 -22.12 30.45
N TYR A 73 0.18 -22.34 31.37
CA TYR A 73 -0.44 -23.65 31.57
C TYR A 73 -1.09 -24.21 30.29
N LEU A 74 -1.85 -23.35 29.56
CA LEU A 74 -2.46 -23.78 28.30
C LEU A 74 -1.41 -24.04 27.22
N ALA A 75 -0.39 -23.20 27.14
CA ALA A 75 0.69 -23.33 26.17
C ALA A 75 1.49 -24.63 26.34
N GLU A 76 1.77 -25.01 27.59
CA GLU A 76 2.43 -26.27 27.92
C GLU A 76 1.52 -27.47 27.60
N LYS A 77 0.27 -27.45 28.11
CA LYS A 77 -0.71 -28.53 27.92
C LYS A 77 -1.00 -28.84 26.45
N GLU A 78 -1.18 -27.78 25.62
CA GLU A 78 -1.52 -27.90 24.21
C GLU A 78 -0.28 -27.92 23.30
N LYS A 79 0.93 -27.96 23.88
CA LYS A 79 2.23 -27.92 23.15
C LYS A 79 2.30 -26.80 22.13
N TYR A 80 1.87 -25.60 22.53
CA TYR A 80 1.80 -24.44 21.64
C TYR A 80 3.18 -24.06 21.08
N GLY A 81 4.27 -24.31 21.81
CA GLY A 81 5.65 -24.05 21.37
C GLY A 81 6.02 -24.79 20.07
N ASP A 82 5.38 -25.94 19.80
CA ASP A 82 5.65 -26.74 18.58
C ASP A 82 4.93 -26.18 17.34
N ASN A 83 3.95 -25.27 17.53
CA ASN A 83 3.13 -24.72 16.43
C ASN A 83 2.75 -23.26 16.67
N ILE A 84 3.74 -22.41 16.79
CA ILE A 84 3.56 -20.96 16.91
C ILE A 84 3.15 -20.40 15.55
N ARG A 85 2.01 -19.72 15.51
CA ARG A 85 1.47 -19.14 14.27
C ARG A 85 1.88 -17.69 14.14
N THR A 86 2.60 -17.37 13.07
CA THR A 86 2.95 -15.99 12.73
C THR A 86 1.71 -15.15 12.48
N GLY A 87 1.79 -13.86 12.78
CA GLY A 87 0.71 -12.91 12.51
C GLY A 87 0.66 -11.74 13.47
N ARG A 88 -0.28 -10.84 13.22
CA ARG A 88 -0.62 -9.72 14.10
C ARG A 88 -1.85 -10.06 14.91
N TYR A 89 -1.74 -10.00 16.24
CA TYR A 89 -2.81 -10.36 17.17
C TYR A 89 -3.15 -9.21 18.10
N ALA A 90 -4.44 -8.95 18.27
CA ALA A 90 -4.92 -7.95 19.20
C ALA A 90 -4.82 -8.45 20.66
N LEU A 91 -4.49 -7.54 21.56
CA LEU A 91 -4.64 -7.67 23.01
C LEU A 91 -5.67 -6.64 23.45
N ASN A 92 -6.85 -7.10 23.86
CA ASN A 92 -7.92 -6.19 24.27
C ASN A 92 -7.96 -6.04 25.80
N PRO A 93 -8.38 -4.88 26.32
CA PRO A 93 -8.54 -4.66 27.78
C PRO A 93 -9.47 -5.68 28.45
N SER A 94 -10.42 -6.24 27.71
CA SER A 94 -11.39 -7.22 28.20
C SER A 94 -10.94 -8.67 28.07
N ASP A 95 -9.79 -8.93 27.43
CA ASP A 95 -9.33 -10.29 27.19
C ASP A 95 -8.94 -11.01 28.49
N ASN A 96 -9.20 -12.31 28.54
CA ASN A 96 -8.66 -13.25 29.52
C ASN A 96 -7.62 -14.16 28.85
N MET A 97 -6.89 -14.94 29.67
CA MET A 97 -5.81 -15.78 29.16
C MET A 97 -6.29 -16.90 28.22
N ARG A 98 -7.48 -17.43 28.46
CA ARG A 98 -8.07 -18.46 27.59
C ARG A 98 -8.42 -17.90 26.20
N TYR A 99 -8.99 -16.70 26.12
CA TYR A 99 -9.30 -16.06 24.83
C TYR A 99 -8.04 -15.69 24.07
N LEU A 100 -7.04 -15.13 24.77
CA LEU A 100 -5.76 -14.83 24.13
C LEU A 100 -5.10 -16.10 23.61
N PHE A 101 -4.99 -17.15 24.44
CA PHE A 101 -4.40 -18.42 24.03
C PHE A 101 -5.10 -18.99 22.77
N ARG A 102 -6.44 -19.03 22.79
CA ARG A 102 -7.22 -19.50 21.63
C ARG A 102 -6.96 -18.63 20.38
N ARG A 103 -6.85 -17.32 20.54
CA ARG A 103 -6.55 -16.39 19.43
C ARG A 103 -5.22 -16.71 18.79
N LEU A 104 -4.18 -16.95 19.59
CA LEU A 104 -2.85 -17.23 19.10
C LEU A 104 -2.73 -18.67 18.52
N SER A 105 -3.21 -19.66 19.27
CA SER A 105 -3.10 -21.08 18.88
C SER A 105 -3.91 -21.39 17.61
N MET A 106 -5.07 -20.78 17.43
CA MET A 106 -5.90 -20.95 16.23
C MET A 106 -5.51 -20.02 15.08
N GLY A 107 -4.60 -19.04 15.31
CA GLY A 107 -4.19 -18.08 14.28
C GLY A 107 -5.26 -17.05 13.92
N TYR A 108 -6.13 -16.66 14.87
CA TYR A 108 -7.13 -15.62 14.64
C TYR A 108 -6.47 -14.23 14.63
N GLN A 109 -5.82 -13.94 13.50
CA GLN A 109 -5.11 -12.69 13.29
C GLN A 109 -6.05 -11.50 13.21
N THR A 110 -5.51 -10.33 13.56
CA THR A 110 -6.17 -9.04 13.31
C THR A 110 -5.54 -8.43 12.06
N PRO A 111 -6.32 -8.10 11.02
CA PRO A 111 -5.79 -7.52 9.79
C PRO A 111 -5.18 -6.14 10.04
N ILE A 112 -4.32 -5.71 9.11
CA ILE A 112 -3.76 -4.36 9.04
C ILE A 112 -4.28 -3.62 7.81
N ASN A 113 -4.22 -2.31 7.86
CA ASN A 113 -4.45 -1.45 6.70
C ASN A 113 -3.12 -1.21 5.98
N LEU A 114 -2.87 -1.99 4.92
CA LEU A 114 -1.71 -1.83 4.05
C LEU A 114 -1.93 -0.66 3.09
N THR A 115 -1.10 0.36 3.16
CA THR A 115 -1.11 1.45 2.19
C THR A 115 -0.14 1.15 1.04
N VAL A 116 -0.69 1.03 -0.16
CA VAL A 116 0.05 0.94 -1.43
C VAL A 116 0.12 2.34 -2.01
N PRO A 117 1.30 2.99 -2.03
CA PRO A 117 1.42 4.38 -2.43
C PRO A 117 1.55 4.57 -3.94
N SER A 118 1.18 5.75 -4.44
CA SER A 118 1.60 6.22 -5.75
C SER A 118 3.07 6.66 -5.70
N VAL A 119 3.95 5.96 -6.40
CA VAL A 119 5.40 6.16 -6.35
C VAL A 119 6.03 6.04 -7.75
N ARG A 120 7.20 6.66 -7.94
CA ARG A 120 7.89 6.70 -9.23
C ARG A 120 8.56 5.38 -9.64
N THR A 121 8.94 4.55 -8.69
CA THR A 121 9.65 3.29 -9.01
C THR A 121 9.04 2.13 -8.23
N VAL A 122 9.12 0.96 -8.84
CA VAL A 122 8.68 -0.30 -8.20
C VAL A 122 9.51 -0.58 -6.94
N ASP A 123 10.80 -0.24 -6.92
CA ASP A 123 11.64 -0.37 -5.71
C ASP A 123 11.11 0.44 -4.53
N ARG A 124 10.60 1.65 -4.78
CA ARG A 124 9.96 2.45 -3.73
C ARG A 124 8.67 1.80 -3.22
N LEU A 125 7.90 1.19 -4.12
CA LEU A 125 6.72 0.40 -3.74
C LEU A 125 7.12 -0.77 -2.86
N VAL A 126 8.08 -1.59 -3.31
CA VAL A 126 8.58 -2.76 -2.58
C VAL A 126 8.99 -2.38 -1.17
N ARG A 127 9.82 -1.33 -1.03
CA ARG A 127 10.22 -0.80 0.29
C ARG A 127 9.05 -0.31 1.14
N ALA A 128 8.07 0.34 0.54
CA ALA A 128 6.89 0.83 1.26
C ALA A 128 6.01 -0.31 1.78
N VAL A 129 5.84 -1.37 1.00
CA VAL A 129 5.07 -2.57 1.36
C VAL A 129 5.80 -3.39 2.43
N SER A 130 7.10 -3.68 2.23
CA SER A 130 7.90 -4.49 3.16
C SER A 130 8.02 -3.86 4.56
N ARG A 131 7.97 -2.54 4.68
CA ARG A 131 7.95 -1.86 5.99
C ARG A 131 6.66 -2.06 6.78
N GLN A 132 5.58 -2.44 6.11
CA GLN A 132 4.26 -2.61 6.71
C GLN A 132 3.89 -4.07 6.95
N LEU A 133 4.54 -5.01 6.28
CA LEU A 133 4.26 -6.45 6.31
C LEU A 133 5.48 -7.24 6.79
N MET A 134 5.29 -8.53 7.06
CA MET A 134 6.38 -9.45 7.38
C MET A 134 7.17 -9.90 6.12
N ILE A 135 6.81 -9.41 4.95
CA ILE A 135 7.45 -9.80 3.68
C ILE A 135 8.86 -9.19 3.60
N ASP A 136 9.85 -9.99 3.25
CA ASP A 136 11.15 -9.46 2.85
C ASP A 136 11.03 -8.74 1.50
N SER A 137 11.67 -7.58 1.41
CA SER A 137 11.75 -6.80 0.17
C SER A 137 12.33 -7.60 -1.00
N LEU A 138 13.29 -8.47 -0.72
CA LEU A 138 13.90 -9.35 -1.72
C LEU A 138 12.92 -10.37 -2.30
N ASP A 139 11.95 -10.85 -1.51
CA ASP A 139 10.95 -11.81 -1.99
C ASP A 139 10.02 -11.16 -3.03
N ILE A 140 9.58 -9.91 -2.80
CA ILE A 140 8.80 -9.18 -3.81
C ILE A 140 9.68 -8.84 -5.01
N ALA A 141 10.91 -8.35 -4.77
CA ALA A 141 11.84 -7.98 -5.84
C ALA A 141 12.14 -9.14 -6.79
N LYS A 142 12.32 -10.36 -6.27
CA LYS A 142 12.48 -11.57 -7.10
C LYS A 142 11.29 -11.83 -8.01
N LEU A 143 10.07 -11.74 -7.48
CA LEU A 143 8.86 -11.98 -8.28
C LEU A 143 8.69 -10.96 -9.41
N ILE A 144 8.92 -9.69 -9.14
CA ILE A 144 8.75 -8.63 -10.16
C ILE A 144 9.89 -8.57 -11.18
N SER A 145 11.07 -9.13 -10.87
CA SER A 145 12.18 -9.26 -11.82
C SER A 145 12.13 -10.55 -12.64
N ASP A 146 11.27 -11.49 -12.26
CA ASP A 146 11.06 -12.73 -13.02
C ASP A 146 10.08 -12.49 -14.18
N SER A 147 10.60 -12.48 -15.41
CA SER A 147 9.81 -12.27 -16.63
C SER A 147 8.74 -13.34 -16.83
N ALA A 148 9.01 -14.60 -16.42
CA ALA A 148 8.03 -15.68 -16.53
C ALA A 148 6.87 -15.48 -15.55
N TYR A 149 7.17 -15.06 -14.32
CA TYR A 149 6.15 -14.71 -13.34
C TYR A 149 5.31 -13.50 -13.79
N CYS A 150 5.94 -12.45 -14.31
CA CYS A 150 5.23 -11.29 -14.86
C CYS A 150 4.29 -11.70 -16.01
N ALA A 151 4.78 -12.52 -16.93
CA ALA A 151 3.98 -13.03 -18.06
C ALA A 151 2.78 -13.88 -17.58
N GLN A 152 2.97 -14.72 -16.55
CA GLN A 152 1.88 -15.48 -15.94
C GLN A 152 0.81 -14.56 -15.32
N MET A 153 1.22 -13.40 -14.80
CA MET A 153 0.32 -12.37 -14.28
C MET A 153 -0.37 -11.55 -15.37
N GLY A 154 0.05 -11.68 -16.64
CA GLY A 154 -0.47 -10.93 -17.78
C GLY A 154 0.28 -9.65 -18.11
N TYR A 155 1.50 -9.45 -17.57
CA TYR A 155 2.30 -8.23 -17.72
C TYR A 155 3.70 -8.52 -18.26
N THR A 156 4.32 -7.49 -18.86
CA THR A 156 5.78 -7.41 -19.02
C THR A 156 6.38 -6.68 -17.82
N GLN A 157 7.70 -6.62 -17.71
CA GLN A 157 8.35 -5.83 -16.64
C GLN A 157 8.03 -4.34 -16.77
N GLU A 158 7.89 -3.83 -17.99
CA GLU A 158 7.56 -2.44 -18.29
C GLU A 158 6.11 -2.11 -17.91
N THR A 159 5.17 -3.03 -18.16
CA THR A 159 3.73 -2.80 -17.89
C THR A 159 3.31 -3.21 -16.47
N LEU A 160 4.13 -4.00 -15.76
CA LEU A 160 3.82 -4.45 -14.38
C LEU A 160 3.46 -3.31 -13.41
N PRO A 161 4.05 -2.09 -13.49
CA PRO A 161 3.62 -1.00 -12.61
C PRO A 161 2.12 -0.64 -12.73
N SER A 162 1.46 -0.95 -13.85
CA SER A 162 0.01 -0.73 -14.02
C SER A 162 -0.85 -1.66 -13.18
N LEU A 163 -0.32 -2.82 -12.74
CA LEU A 163 -0.99 -3.75 -11.84
C LEU A 163 -1.38 -3.09 -10.51
N PHE A 164 -0.56 -2.17 -10.01
CA PHE A 164 -0.73 -1.60 -8.67
C PHE A 164 -1.68 -0.41 -8.70
N ILE A 165 -2.80 -0.54 -8.02
CA ILE A 165 -3.74 0.57 -7.79
C ILE A 165 -3.44 1.16 -6.40
N PRO A 166 -2.92 2.40 -6.30
CA PRO A 166 -2.63 3.02 -5.02
C PRO A 166 -3.90 3.21 -4.18
N ASN A 167 -3.94 2.51 -3.04
CA ASN A 167 -5.05 2.57 -2.09
C ASN A 167 -4.61 1.96 -0.75
N THR A 168 -5.52 1.94 0.21
CA THR A 168 -5.33 1.22 1.48
C THR A 168 -6.18 -0.05 1.47
N TYR A 169 -5.52 -1.18 1.72
CA TYR A 169 -6.11 -2.51 1.65
C TYR A 169 -6.04 -3.21 3.00
N GLU A 170 -7.13 -3.82 3.43
CA GLU A 170 -7.11 -4.70 4.59
C GLU A 170 -6.50 -6.04 4.22
N VAL A 171 -5.40 -6.41 4.93
CA VAL A 171 -4.63 -7.64 4.69
C VAL A 171 -4.10 -8.22 6.00
N TYR A 172 -3.67 -9.48 5.99
CA TYR A 172 -2.94 -10.05 7.11
C TYR A 172 -1.45 -9.70 7.03
N TRP A 173 -0.88 -9.36 8.19
CA TRP A 173 0.51 -8.89 8.28
C TRP A 173 1.54 -9.91 7.78
N ASN A 174 1.27 -11.21 7.94
CA ASN A 174 2.14 -12.32 7.55
C ASN A 174 1.89 -12.87 6.14
N MET A 175 1.16 -12.12 5.29
CA MET A 175 0.95 -12.59 3.92
C MET A 175 2.27 -12.78 3.17
N SER A 176 2.34 -13.74 2.25
CA SER A 176 3.52 -13.95 1.40
C SER A 176 3.61 -12.93 0.25
N ALA A 177 4.79 -12.83 -0.36
CA ALA A 177 4.99 -11.99 -1.54
C ALA A 177 4.05 -12.37 -2.70
N ASP A 178 3.89 -13.67 -2.97
CA ASP A 178 2.96 -14.16 -4.00
C ASP A 178 1.49 -13.83 -3.66
N ALA A 179 1.09 -13.98 -2.39
CA ALA A 179 -0.24 -13.59 -1.93
C ALA A 179 -0.48 -12.07 -2.08
N PHE A 180 0.55 -11.25 -1.83
CA PHE A 180 0.50 -9.82 -2.09
C PHE A 180 0.28 -9.52 -3.59
N MET A 181 1.05 -10.13 -4.48
CA MET A 181 0.90 -9.94 -5.92
C MET A 181 -0.49 -10.37 -6.41
N LYS A 182 -0.99 -11.53 -5.99
CA LYS A 182 -2.34 -12.01 -6.30
C LYS A 182 -3.43 -11.08 -5.73
N ARG A 183 -3.19 -10.50 -4.55
CA ARG A 183 -4.11 -9.51 -3.99
C ARG A 183 -4.12 -8.26 -4.86
N MET A 184 -2.99 -7.77 -5.35
CA MET A 184 -2.94 -6.62 -6.26
C MET A 184 -3.65 -6.92 -7.58
N GLN A 185 -3.51 -8.12 -8.12
CA GLN A 185 -4.24 -8.55 -9.32
C GLN A 185 -5.76 -8.53 -9.11
N LYS A 186 -6.23 -8.99 -7.97
CA LYS A 186 -7.66 -8.93 -7.60
C LYS A 186 -8.16 -7.48 -7.50
N GLU A 187 -7.38 -6.60 -6.86
CA GLU A 187 -7.76 -5.18 -6.69
C GLU A 187 -7.70 -4.43 -8.04
N HIS A 188 -6.74 -4.76 -8.89
CA HIS A 188 -6.67 -4.26 -10.26
C HIS A 188 -7.93 -4.65 -11.04
N ALA A 189 -8.31 -5.93 -11.04
CA ALA A 189 -9.53 -6.40 -11.71
C ALA A 189 -10.80 -5.73 -11.15
N ALA A 190 -10.86 -5.49 -9.85
CA ALA A 190 -11.98 -4.78 -9.22
C ALA A 190 -12.02 -3.30 -9.59
N PHE A 191 -10.85 -2.66 -9.73
CA PHE A 191 -10.76 -1.27 -10.19
C PHE A 191 -11.23 -1.14 -11.65
N TRP A 192 -10.76 -2.01 -12.55
CA TRP A 192 -11.13 -2.02 -13.96
C TRP A 192 -12.49 -2.67 -14.19
N ASN A 193 -13.52 -2.09 -13.59
CA ASN A 193 -14.91 -2.52 -13.79
C ASN A 193 -15.41 -2.16 -15.21
N ASN A 194 -16.60 -2.66 -15.56
CA ASN A 194 -17.18 -2.47 -16.90
C ASN A 194 -17.28 -1.01 -17.34
N ASP A 195 -17.54 -0.06 -16.41
CA ASP A 195 -17.64 1.36 -16.74
C ASP A 195 -16.27 1.91 -17.18
N ARG A 196 -15.21 1.64 -16.38
CA ARG A 196 -13.85 2.10 -16.70
C ARG A 196 -13.30 1.44 -17.96
N LEU A 197 -13.57 0.15 -18.18
CA LEU A 197 -13.19 -0.55 -19.41
C LEU A 197 -13.87 0.08 -20.64
N LYS A 198 -15.16 0.42 -20.57
CA LYS A 198 -15.86 1.12 -21.66
C LYS A 198 -15.28 2.51 -21.92
N LYS A 199 -14.91 3.25 -20.88
CA LYS A 199 -14.26 4.57 -21.03
C LYS A 199 -12.89 4.43 -21.70
N ALA A 200 -12.06 3.48 -21.26
CA ALA A 200 -10.77 3.18 -21.88
C ALA A 200 -10.93 2.82 -23.36
N GLN A 201 -11.88 1.93 -23.69
CA GLN A 201 -12.20 1.55 -25.08
C GLN A 201 -12.67 2.75 -25.91
N HIS A 202 -13.48 3.65 -25.34
CA HIS A 202 -13.92 4.86 -26.03
C HIS A 202 -12.77 5.81 -26.39
N ILE A 203 -11.73 5.85 -25.57
CA ILE A 203 -10.49 6.60 -25.82
C ILE A 203 -9.56 5.86 -26.81
N GLY A 204 -9.77 4.56 -27.02
CA GLY A 204 -8.93 3.69 -27.83
C GLY A 204 -7.66 3.21 -27.11
N LEU A 205 -7.70 3.13 -25.76
CA LEU A 205 -6.57 2.71 -24.94
C LEU A 205 -6.91 1.45 -24.11
N THR A 206 -5.90 0.59 -23.91
CA THR A 206 -5.97 -0.50 -22.94
C THR A 206 -5.83 0.01 -21.49
N PRO A 207 -6.14 -0.79 -20.46
CA PRO A 207 -5.89 -0.43 -19.06
C PRO A 207 -4.45 -0.02 -18.76
N GLU A 208 -3.47 -0.73 -19.36
CA GLU A 208 -2.04 -0.47 -19.22
C GLU A 208 -1.64 0.85 -19.89
N GLU A 209 -2.22 1.13 -21.08
CA GLU A 209 -2.00 2.38 -21.80
C GLU A 209 -2.63 3.57 -21.08
N VAL A 210 -3.82 3.40 -20.47
CA VAL A 210 -4.41 4.41 -19.58
C VAL A 210 -3.50 4.68 -18.39
N SER A 211 -2.95 3.62 -17.76
CA SER A 211 -2.01 3.77 -16.65
C SER A 211 -0.72 4.46 -17.09
N THR A 212 -0.23 4.16 -18.28
CA THR A 212 0.95 4.80 -18.87
C THR A 212 0.71 6.30 -19.10
N LEU A 213 -0.40 6.66 -19.73
CA LEU A 213 -0.75 8.06 -19.94
C LEU A 213 -1.01 8.80 -18.61
N ALA A 214 -1.72 8.16 -17.67
CA ALA A 214 -1.98 8.73 -16.33
C ALA A 214 -0.67 9.01 -15.58
N SER A 215 0.34 8.16 -15.72
CA SER A 215 1.66 8.35 -15.12
C SER A 215 2.38 9.58 -15.67
N ILE A 216 2.22 9.87 -16.96
CA ILE A 216 2.77 11.07 -17.61
C ILE A 216 2.02 12.32 -17.10
N VAL A 217 0.69 12.29 -17.15
CA VAL A 217 -0.16 13.42 -16.70
C VAL A 217 0.15 13.79 -15.25
N GLU A 218 0.38 12.81 -14.38
CA GLU A 218 0.64 13.01 -12.96
C GLU A 218 2.03 13.61 -12.69
N GLU A 219 3.01 13.35 -13.54
CA GLU A 219 4.34 13.98 -13.46
C GLU A 219 4.39 15.36 -14.11
N GLU A 220 3.45 15.70 -15.01
CA GLU A 220 3.34 17.02 -15.64
C GLU A 220 2.71 18.05 -14.70
N THR A 221 1.66 17.68 -13.96
CA THR A 221 0.97 18.60 -13.08
C THR A 221 0.60 17.99 -11.74
N ALA A 222 0.94 18.71 -10.66
CA ALA A 222 0.45 18.41 -9.32
C ALA A 222 -0.98 18.93 -9.08
N ASN A 223 -1.49 19.80 -9.97
CA ASN A 223 -2.81 20.41 -9.87
C ASN A 223 -3.88 19.39 -10.29
N GLY A 224 -4.59 18.80 -9.31
CA GLY A 224 -5.61 17.80 -9.55
C GLY A 224 -6.70 18.23 -10.55
N PRO A 225 -7.30 19.43 -10.41
CA PRO A 225 -8.28 19.95 -11.35
C PRO A 225 -7.79 20.13 -12.79
N GLU A 226 -6.47 20.30 -13.01
CA GLU A 226 -5.88 20.48 -14.33
C GLU A 226 -5.59 19.14 -15.06
N LYS A 227 -5.42 18.05 -14.31
CA LYS A 227 -5.08 16.73 -14.87
C LYS A 227 -5.97 16.30 -16.04
N PRO A 228 -7.32 16.44 -16.00
CA PRO A 228 -8.17 16.09 -17.15
C PRO A 228 -7.91 16.91 -18.40
N MET A 229 -7.50 18.17 -18.26
CA MET A 229 -7.10 19.03 -19.38
C MET A 229 -5.78 18.57 -20.00
N VAL A 230 -4.80 18.24 -19.17
CA VAL A 230 -3.49 17.71 -19.61
C VAL A 230 -3.68 16.35 -20.29
N ALA A 231 -4.53 15.49 -19.73
CA ALA A 231 -4.90 14.19 -20.35
C ALA A 231 -5.48 14.39 -21.74
N GLY A 232 -6.44 15.32 -21.89
CA GLY A 232 -7.04 15.64 -23.19
C GLY A 232 -6.03 16.15 -24.22
N LEU A 233 -5.04 16.95 -23.77
CA LEU A 233 -3.95 17.42 -24.65
C LEU A 233 -3.14 16.23 -25.21
N TYR A 234 -2.75 15.28 -24.35
CA TYR A 234 -1.97 14.12 -24.78
C TYR A 234 -2.79 13.17 -25.66
N ILE A 235 -4.08 12.95 -25.34
CA ILE A 235 -4.98 12.18 -26.20
C ILE A 235 -5.11 12.83 -27.59
N ASN A 236 -5.21 14.17 -27.67
CA ASN A 236 -5.23 14.88 -28.95
C ASN A 236 -3.93 14.69 -29.74
N ARG A 237 -2.76 14.67 -29.07
CA ARG A 237 -1.47 14.39 -29.73
C ARG A 237 -1.41 12.95 -30.24
N LEU A 238 -1.83 11.97 -29.43
CA LEU A 238 -1.90 10.56 -29.84
C LEU A 238 -2.77 10.39 -31.08
N ASN A 239 -3.97 10.96 -31.07
CA ASN A 239 -4.92 10.89 -32.20
C ASN A 239 -4.40 11.55 -33.48
N LYS A 240 -3.46 12.49 -33.36
CA LYS A 240 -2.82 13.16 -34.49
C LYS A 240 -1.48 12.54 -34.92
N GLY A 241 -1.04 11.45 -34.27
CA GLY A 241 0.28 10.83 -34.50
C GLY A 241 1.45 11.74 -34.10
N MET A 242 1.22 12.74 -33.23
CA MET A 242 2.27 13.66 -32.77
C MET A 242 3.09 13.00 -31.65
N LEU A 243 4.38 13.31 -31.61
CA LEU A 243 5.25 12.99 -30.49
C LEU A 243 4.67 13.62 -29.19
N LEU A 244 4.67 12.86 -28.07
CA LEU A 244 4.13 13.41 -26.82
C LEU A 244 5.02 14.51 -26.23
N GLN A 245 6.35 14.40 -26.39
CA GLN A 245 7.34 15.40 -25.93
C GLN A 245 7.14 15.76 -24.46
N ALA A 246 6.98 14.73 -23.63
CA ALA A 246 6.78 14.88 -22.19
C ALA A 246 8.13 14.78 -21.47
N ASP A 247 8.58 15.88 -20.85
CA ASP A 247 9.83 15.95 -20.08
C ASP A 247 9.99 14.84 -19.03
N PRO A 248 8.94 14.47 -18.31
CA PRO A 248 9.02 13.37 -17.32
C PRO A 248 9.48 12.03 -17.91
N THR A 249 9.15 11.74 -19.16
CA THR A 249 9.54 10.50 -19.83
C THR A 249 11.05 10.47 -20.10
N VAL A 250 11.65 11.61 -20.39
CA VAL A 250 13.11 11.77 -20.54
C VAL A 250 13.82 11.55 -19.21
N LYS A 251 13.31 12.15 -18.10
CA LYS A 251 13.83 11.91 -16.75
C LYS A 251 13.78 10.43 -16.38
N PHE A 252 12.68 9.75 -16.74
CA PHE A 252 12.54 8.32 -16.51
C PHE A 252 13.54 7.52 -17.36
N GLY A 253 13.68 7.84 -18.64
CA GLY A 253 14.66 7.18 -19.54
C GLY A 253 16.10 7.32 -19.05
N LEU A 254 16.45 8.47 -18.46
CA LEU A 254 17.76 8.72 -17.84
C LEU A 254 17.91 8.14 -16.43
N GLN A 255 16.81 7.74 -15.76
CA GLN A 255 16.76 7.40 -14.33
C GLN A 255 17.23 8.55 -13.42
N GLU A 256 17.13 9.81 -13.91
CA GLU A 256 17.56 11.02 -13.20
C GLU A 256 16.36 11.86 -12.74
N PHE A 257 15.68 11.42 -11.70
CA PHE A 257 14.45 12.05 -11.18
C PHE A 257 14.69 13.39 -10.48
N GLY A 258 15.94 13.74 -10.17
CA GLY A 258 16.32 14.99 -9.51
C GLY A 258 16.54 16.18 -10.45
N LEU A 259 16.48 15.96 -11.77
CA LEU A 259 16.68 17.02 -12.74
C LEU A 259 15.61 18.12 -12.61
N LYS A 260 16.03 19.34 -12.30
CA LYS A 260 15.13 20.51 -12.22
C LYS A 260 14.72 21.01 -13.60
N ARG A 261 15.56 20.82 -14.63
CA ARG A 261 15.33 21.28 -16.01
C ARG A 261 15.88 20.26 -17.00
N ILE A 262 15.12 19.96 -18.05
CA ILE A 262 15.58 19.20 -19.21
C ILE A 262 16.34 20.15 -20.14
N LEU A 263 17.54 19.74 -20.52
CA LEU A 263 18.40 20.43 -21.48
C LEU A 263 18.41 19.65 -22.81
N PHE A 264 18.79 20.28 -23.91
CA PHE A 264 18.85 19.64 -25.24
C PHE A 264 19.63 18.32 -25.23
N LYS A 265 20.78 18.25 -24.53
CA LYS A 265 21.56 17.00 -24.40
C LYS A 265 20.78 15.84 -23.76
N HIS A 266 19.80 16.13 -22.90
CA HIS A 266 18.98 15.10 -22.25
C HIS A 266 17.92 14.53 -23.21
N LEU A 267 17.47 15.34 -24.21
CA LEU A 267 16.53 14.89 -25.22
C LEU A 267 17.12 13.84 -26.18
N GLU A 268 18.47 13.73 -26.17
CA GLU A 268 19.18 12.76 -26.99
C GLU A 268 19.27 11.36 -26.37
N VAL A 269 18.76 11.15 -25.14
CA VAL A 269 18.80 9.84 -24.50
C VAL A 269 18.20 8.76 -25.40
N ASP A 270 18.97 7.68 -25.60
CA ASP A 270 18.51 6.50 -26.31
C ASP A 270 17.75 5.59 -25.34
N SER A 271 16.45 5.82 -25.26
CA SER A 271 15.54 5.07 -24.39
C SER A 271 14.18 4.95 -25.06
N PRO A 272 13.52 3.79 -25.02
CA PRO A 272 12.17 3.62 -25.56
C PRO A 272 11.14 4.48 -24.82
N TYR A 273 11.49 5.02 -23.65
CA TYR A 273 10.66 5.96 -22.92
C TYR A 273 10.79 7.40 -23.42
N ASN A 274 11.76 7.72 -24.30
CA ASN A 274 11.96 9.09 -24.79
C ASN A 274 10.87 9.49 -25.80
N THR A 275 9.82 10.14 -25.34
CA THR A 275 8.70 10.60 -26.17
C THR A 275 9.02 11.81 -27.05
N TYR A 276 10.26 12.30 -27.06
CA TYR A 276 10.77 13.23 -28.08
C TYR A 276 11.30 12.52 -29.33
N LYS A 277 11.65 11.22 -29.21
CA LYS A 277 12.17 10.41 -30.31
C LYS A 277 11.17 9.36 -30.80
N HIS A 278 10.36 8.82 -29.89
CA HIS A 278 9.42 7.74 -30.20
C HIS A 278 7.98 8.25 -30.18
N ALA A 279 7.22 7.92 -31.24
CA ALA A 279 5.80 8.25 -31.35
C ALA A 279 4.94 7.30 -30.51
N GLY A 280 3.80 7.78 -30.06
CA GLY A 280 2.88 7.02 -29.21
C GLY A 280 3.24 7.04 -27.74
N LEU A 281 2.66 6.13 -26.98
CA LEU A 281 2.96 5.95 -25.56
C LEU A 281 4.29 5.19 -25.36
N PRO A 282 5.02 5.45 -24.29
CA PRO A 282 6.18 4.63 -23.93
C PRO A 282 5.74 3.20 -23.54
N PRO A 283 6.70 2.25 -23.40
CA PRO A 283 6.38 0.83 -23.19
C PRO A 283 5.57 0.53 -21.93
N GLY A 284 5.56 1.43 -20.97
CA GLY A 284 4.81 1.29 -19.73
C GLY A 284 4.83 2.57 -18.87
N PRO A 285 4.18 2.53 -17.72
CA PRO A 285 4.08 3.70 -16.84
C PRO A 285 5.44 4.15 -16.31
N ILE A 286 5.66 5.47 -16.25
CA ILE A 286 6.86 6.10 -15.67
C ILE A 286 6.74 6.31 -14.14
N ARG A 287 5.60 5.98 -13.59
CA ARG A 287 5.29 5.88 -12.16
C ARG A 287 4.06 5.01 -11.97
N ILE A 288 3.83 4.53 -10.76
CA ILE A 288 2.53 3.96 -10.37
C ILE A 288 1.55 5.12 -10.18
N PRO A 289 0.60 5.34 -11.12
CA PRO A 289 -0.29 6.50 -11.06
C PRO A 289 -1.31 6.37 -9.93
N SER A 290 -1.73 7.48 -9.35
CA SER A 290 -2.83 7.51 -8.39
C SER A 290 -4.17 7.21 -9.05
N ILE A 291 -5.19 6.83 -8.25
CA ILE A 291 -6.56 6.70 -8.75
C ILE A 291 -7.02 8.00 -9.41
N GLN A 292 -6.66 9.16 -8.85
CA GLN A 292 -6.98 10.46 -9.45
C GLN A 292 -6.32 10.62 -10.83
N GLY A 293 -5.08 10.16 -10.99
CA GLY A 293 -4.39 10.15 -12.29
C GLY A 293 -5.11 9.28 -13.32
N LEU A 294 -5.48 8.06 -12.94
CA LEU A 294 -6.24 7.14 -13.80
C LEU A 294 -7.59 7.73 -14.20
N GLU A 295 -8.36 8.24 -13.23
CA GLU A 295 -9.67 8.86 -13.49
C GLU A 295 -9.55 10.12 -14.35
N SER A 296 -8.45 10.86 -14.28
CA SER A 296 -8.25 12.05 -15.11
C SER A 296 -8.07 11.71 -16.60
N VAL A 297 -7.54 10.53 -16.93
CA VAL A 297 -7.46 10.04 -18.30
C VAL A 297 -8.82 9.49 -18.75
N LEU A 298 -9.47 8.65 -17.92
CA LEU A 298 -10.76 8.05 -18.24
C LEU A 298 -11.88 9.10 -18.41
N ASN A 299 -11.75 10.24 -17.73
CA ASN A 299 -12.71 11.35 -17.77
C ASN A 299 -12.03 12.64 -18.26
N TYR A 300 -11.18 12.52 -19.28
CA TYR A 300 -10.45 13.66 -19.80
C TYR A 300 -11.38 14.77 -20.33
N THR A 301 -10.92 16.02 -20.24
CA THR A 301 -11.66 17.14 -20.79
C THR A 301 -11.49 17.19 -22.31
N GLN A 302 -12.58 17.16 -23.03
CA GLN A 302 -12.57 17.29 -24.51
C GLN A 302 -12.29 18.73 -24.91
N HIS A 303 -11.26 18.93 -25.73
CA HIS A 303 -10.83 20.21 -26.27
C HIS A 303 -9.91 19.98 -27.49
N HIS A 304 -9.38 21.06 -28.10
CA HIS A 304 -8.50 20.97 -29.27
C HIS A 304 -7.04 21.37 -28.98
N TYR A 305 -6.66 21.55 -27.69
CA TYR A 305 -5.30 21.93 -27.34
C TYR A 305 -4.32 20.77 -27.62
N ILE A 306 -3.14 21.14 -28.14
CA ILE A 306 -2.01 20.24 -28.41
C ILE A 306 -0.69 20.78 -27.88
N TYR A 307 -0.69 21.96 -27.29
CA TYR A 307 0.45 22.61 -26.63
C TYR A 307 0.06 23.11 -25.25
N MET A 308 1.02 23.07 -24.33
CA MET A 308 0.93 23.72 -23.04
C MET A 308 2.29 24.29 -22.63
N CYS A 309 2.29 25.29 -21.78
CA CYS A 309 3.47 25.79 -21.08
C CYS A 309 3.06 26.36 -19.73
N ALA A 310 3.97 26.38 -18.77
CA ALA A 310 3.70 26.92 -17.43
C ALA A 310 3.19 28.38 -17.54
N LYS A 311 2.26 28.73 -16.65
CA LYS A 311 1.76 30.10 -16.54
C LYS A 311 2.80 31.03 -15.97
N GLU A 312 2.76 32.28 -16.44
CA GLU A 312 3.63 33.40 -16.05
C GLU A 312 3.43 33.87 -14.60
N ASP A 313 2.33 33.49 -13.95
CA ASP A 313 1.99 33.79 -12.54
C ASP A 313 2.60 32.82 -11.54
N PHE A 314 3.28 31.75 -12.02
CA PHE A 314 3.87 30.67 -11.22
C PHE A 314 2.88 29.95 -10.31
N SER A 315 1.59 29.92 -10.70
CA SER A 315 0.53 29.21 -9.98
C SER A 315 0.68 27.67 -10.00
N GLY A 316 1.65 27.13 -10.75
CA GLY A 316 1.82 25.71 -10.97
C GLY A 316 0.80 25.12 -11.96
N THR A 317 0.12 25.99 -12.72
CA THR A 317 -0.81 25.62 -13.81
C THR A 317 -0.24 26.00 -15.17
N HIS A 318 -0.96 25.62 -16.25
CA HIS A 318 -0.50 25.80 -17.61
C HIS A 318 -1.41 26.70 -18.45
N ASN A 319 -0.82 27.39 -19.41
CA ASN A 319 -1.51 27.98 -20.54
C ASN A 319 -1.56 26.94 -21.68
N PHE A 320 -2.75 26.64 -22.16
CA PHE A 320 -2.99 25.73 -23.26
C PHE A 320 -3.11 26.47 -24.60
N ALA A 321 -2.74 25.80 -25.70
CA ALA A 321 -2.82 26.37 -27.04
C ALA A 321 -3.14 25.31 -28.09
N VAL A 322 -3.85 25.74 -29.16
CA VAL A 322 -4.17 24.91 -30.34
C VAL A 322 -3.09 25.02 -31.39
N THR A 323 -2.43 26.17 -31.52
CA THR A 323 -1.43 26.43 -32.56
C THR A 323 -0.04 26.72 -31.98
N ALA A 324 1.00 26.46 -32.77
CA ALA A 324 2.37 26.77 -32.40
C ALA A 324 2.58 28.27 -32.12
N ALA A 325 1.90 29.15 -32.91
CA ALA A 325 1.97 30.60 -32.71
C ALA A 325 1.42 31.02 -31.34
N GLN A 326 0.27 30.47 -30.92
CA GLN A 326 -0.29 30.70 -29.58
C GLN A 326 0.65 30.20 -28.49
N HIS A 327 1.21 28.96 -28.66
CA HIS A 327 2.16 28.38 -27.71
C HIS A 327 3.41 29.29 -27.58
N GLN A 328 4.00 29.78 -28.68
CA GLN A 328 5.12 30.68 -28.62
C GLN A 328 4.79 32.00 -27.91
N ALA A 329 3.56 32.54 -28.11
CA ALA A 329 3.11 33.71 -27.39
C ALA A 329 3.02 33.47 -25.87
N ASN A 330 2.48 32.30 -25.46
CA ASN A 330 2.42 31.88 -24.08
C ASN A 330 3.85 31.70 -23.50
N ALA A 331 4.74 31.05 -24.22
CA ALA A 331 6.14 30.84 -23.80
C ALA A 331 6.88 32.18 -23.60
N ARG A 332 6.69 33.14 -24.49
CA ARG A 332 7.25 34.51 -24.33
C ARG A 332 6.70 35.21 -23.08
N ARG A 333 5.41 35.03 -22.76
CA ARG A 333 4.84 35.59 -21.52
C ARG A 333 5.49 34.98 -20.29
N TYR A 334 5.61 33.65 -20.26
CA TYR A 334 6.28 32.93 -19.18
C TYR A 334 7.72 33.41 -18.98
N GLN A 335 8.51 33.50 -20.08
CA GLN A 335 9.90 33.94 -20.00
C GLN A 335 10.03 35.38 -19.45
N ARG A 336 9.14 36.31 -19.85
CA ARG A 336 9.11 37.66 -19.29
C ARG A 336 8.78 37.67 -17.80
N GLY A 337 7.78 36.90 -17.37
CA GLY A 337 7.44 36.74 -15.96
C GLY A 337 8.60 36.16 -15.15
N TYR A 338 9.32 35.19 -15.71
CA TYR A 338 10.49 34.58 -15.07
C TYR A 338 11.63 35.61 -14.88
N SER A 339 11.96 36.39 -15.90
CA SER A 339 13.01 37.43 -15.83
C SER A 339 12.69 38.47 -14.76
N VAL A 340 11.44 38.94 -14.67
CA VAL A 340 11.01 39.92 -13.66
C VAL A 340 11.09 39.34 -12.24
N ASN A 341 10.77 38.02 -12.07
CA ASN A 341 10.77 37.38 -10.76
C ASN A 341 12.19 37.07 -10.26
N VAL A 342 13.11 36.75 -11.17
CA VAL A 342 14.53 36.53 -10.86
C VAL A 342 15.22 37.83 -10.49
N SER A 343 14.84 38.97 -11.13
CA SER A 343 15.39 40.32 -10.84
C SER A 343 14.94 40.88 -9.47
N LYS A 344 13.91 40.29 -8.84
CA LYS A 344 13.38 40.71 -7.54
C LYS A 344 13.92 39.88 -6.36
N LYS A 345 14.71 38.87 -6.61
CA LYS A 345 15.42 38.02 -5.59
C LYS A 345 16.90 38.37 -5.58
#